data_42e0881681b39e94671f3dda1791d8f2
#
_entry.id   42e0881681b39e94671f3dda1791d8f2
#
_cell.length_a   1.000
_cell.length_b   1.000
_cell.length_c   1.000
_cell.angle_alpha   90.00
_cell.angle_beta   90.00
_cell.angle_gamma   90.00
#
_symmetry.space_group_name_H-M   'P 1'
#
loop_
_entity.id
_entity.type
_entity.pdbx_description
1 polymer ?
#
loop_
_entity_poly.entity_id
_entity_poly.type
_entity_poly.pdbx_seq_one_letter_code
_entity_poly.pdbx_strand_id
1 'polypeptide(L)'
;MPIKQCRESGGPILRYRERGNCLLLFLGFLLLLVFFITMMLCYFLLVFCLTAVVTLAAPRMDPDLDPHWHLWKTWHAKTYHQTEEGWRRQIWEKNLKMIELHNLDYTLGKHNFSLAMNRFGDMTTEEFRQVVNGFRYKKSERKVRGSLFLEPSFLEAPKAVDWREHGYVTPVKDQGACGSCWAFSSTGALEGQHFRKTQKLISLSEQNLVECSRPQGNQGCNGGLMDQAFQYVEDNNGIDSEVSYPYTAKDDEDCHYDPQYNSANDTGFVDIPSGNERALMKAVASVGPISIAIDAGHSSFQFYQSGIYYDPDCSSEDLDHGVLLVGYGFEGSDVDGKKYWIVKNSWGEKWGNKGYVLMAKDRKNHCGIATAASYPLV
;
A
#
# COMPACT_ATOMS: atom_id res chain seq x y z
N MET A 1 -38.18 -47.68 -16.85
CA MET A 1 -39.49 -48.23 -17.24
C MET A 1 -39.27 -49.11 -18.46
N PRO A 2 -39.68 -50.42 -18.46
CA PRO A 2 -39.34 -51.33 -19.53
C PRO A 2 -40.22 -51.15 -20.77
N ILE A 3 -39.61 -51.22 -21.93
CA ILE A 3 -40.28 -51.26 -23.22
C ILE A 3 -41.11 -52.55 -23.33
N LYS A 4 -42.42 -52.41 -23.40
CA LYS A 4 -43.29 -53.56 -23.71
C LYS A 4 -43.34 -53.76 -25.21
N GLN A 5 -42.83 -54.92 -25.67
CA GLN A 5 -43.01 -55.43 -27.02
C GLN A 5 -44.49 -55.69 -27.30
N CYS A 6 -45.01 -55.17 -28.40
CA CYS A 6 -46.33 -55.52 -28.88
C CYS A 6 -46.27 -56.91 -29.54
N ARG A 7 -46.97 -57.88 -29.00
CA ARG A 7 -47.16 -59.21 -29.52
C ARG A 7 -48.46 -59.21 -30.34
N GLU A 8 -48.40 -59.67 -31.61
CA GLU A 8 -49.55 -59.82 -32.49
C GLU A 8 -50.43 -60.94 -31.99
N SER A 9 -51.74 -60.71 -31.86
CA SER A 9 -52.77 -61.79 -31.80
C SER A 9 -53.94 -61.30 -32.63
N GLY A 10 -54.37 -62.11 -33.52
CA GLY A 10 -55.29 -61.83 -34.64
C GLY A 10 -56.75 -61.70 -34.22
N GLY A 11 -57.42 -60.75 -34.93
CA GLY A 11 -58.87 -60.55 -34.99
C GLY A 11 -59.22 -59.25 -35.72
N PRO A 12 -60.17 -59.24 -36.67
CA PRO A 12 -60.26 -58.14 -37.66
C PRO A 12 -61.23 -57.02 -37.34
N ILE A 13 -61.24 -56.39 -36.22
CA ILE A 13 -62.12 -55.19 -35.96
C ILE A 13 -61.51 -54.08 -35.17
N LEU A 14 -60.25 -54.06 -34.78
CA LEU A 14 -59.69 -52.97 -33.96
C LEU A 14 -58.42 -52.31 -34.52
N ARG A 15 -58.23 -52.30 -35.87
CA ARG A 15 -56.98 -51.79 -36.46
C ARG A 15 -56.89 -50.28 -36.69
N TYR A 16 -57.88 -49.49 -36.40
CA TYR A 16 -57.90 -48.05 -36.79
C TYR A 16 -57.57 -47.09 -35.63
N ARG A 17 -57.64 -47.49 -34.38
CA ARG A 17 -57.47 -46.58 -33.28
C ARG A 17 -56.03 -46.52 -32.70
N GLU A 18 -55.23 -47.57 -32.90
CA GLU A 18 -53.85 -47.60 -32.37
C GLU A 18 -52.80 -46.97 -33.23
N ARG A 19 -53.01 -46.88 -34.55
CA ARG A 19 -52.05 -46.20 -35.46
C ARG A 19 -52.00 -44.68 -35.27
N GLY A 20 -53.11 -44.04 -34.85
CA GLY A 20 -53.17 -42.62 -34.55
C GLY A 20 -52.36 -42.22 -33.31
N ASN A 21 -52.38 -43.05 -32.28
CA ASN A 21 -51.65 -42.76 -31.02
C ASN A 21 -50.12 -42.94 -31.19
N CYS A 22 -49.66 -43.88 -32.02
CA CYS A 22 -48.22 -44.05 -32.28
C CYS A 22 -47.65 -42.92 -33.13
N LEU A 23 -48.40 -42.41 -34.08
CA LEU A 23 -48.02 -41.24 -34.92
C LEU A 23 -47.97 -39.95 -34.12
N LEU A 24 -48.92 -39.73 -33.19
CA LEU A 24 -48.93 -38.57 -32.27
C LEU A 24 -47.75 -38.60 -31.30
N LEU A 25 -47.38 -39.78 -30.77
CA LEU A 25 -46.19 -39.92 -29.89
C LEU A 25 -44.89 -39.70 -30.66
N PHE A 26 -44.81 -40.13 -31.91
CA PHE A 26 -43.64 -39.92 -32.78
C PHE A 26 -43.48 -38.45 -33.18
N LEU A 27 -44.60 -37.76 -33.53
CA LEU A 27 -44.63 -36.33 -33.79
C LEU A 27 -44.26 -35.50 -32.52
N GLY A 28 -44.75 -35.90 -31.35
CA GLY A 28 -44.39 -35.26 -30.08
C GLY A 28 -42.90 -35.41 -29.74
N PHE A 29 -42.32 -36.60 -30.01
CA PHE A 29 -40.89 -36.82 -29.81
C PHE A 29 -40.04 -36.00 -30.82
N LEU A 30 -40.47 -35.91 -32.05
CA LEU A 30 -39.78 -35.10 -33.08
C LEU A 30 -39.83 -33.60 -32.74
N LEU A 31 -40.96 -33.10 -32.27
CA LEU A 31 -41.12 -31.72 -31.81
C LEU A 31 -40.24 -31.40 -30.59
N LEU A 32 -40.14 -32.31 -29.63
CA LEU A 32 -39.23 -32.17 -28.47
C LEU A 32 -37.77 -32.19 -28.90
N LEU A 33 -37.41 -33.05 -29.86
CA LEU A 33 -36.03 -33.10 -30.41
C LEU A 33 -35.66 -31.82 -31.13
N VAL A 34 -36.55 -31.31 -31.98
CA VAL A 34 -36.37 -30.01 -32.68
C VAL A 34 -36.27 -28.84 -31.67
N PHE A 35 -37.11 -28.85 -30.65
CA PHE A 35 -37.04 -27.85 -29.58
C PHE A 35 -35.71 -27.88 -28.82
N PHE A 36 -35.21 -29.10 -28.51
CA PHE A 36 -33.93 -29.28 -27.83
C PHE A 36 -32.73 -28.82 -28.71
N ILE A 37 -32.77 -29.13 -29.99
CA ILE A 37 -31.73 -28.70 -30.95
C ILE A 37 -31.75 -27.17 -31.12
N THR A 38 -32.93 -26.55 -31.21
CA THR A 38 -33.01 -25.09 -31.32
C THR A 38 -32.54 -24.38 -30.04
N MET A 39 -32.88 -24.90 -28.86
CA MET A 39 -32.38 -24.37 -27.61
C MET A 39 -30.85 -24.47 -27.48
N MET A 40 -30.27 -25.60 -27.88
CA MET A 40 -28.81 -25.79 -27.92
C MET A 40 -28.12 -24.85 -28.92
N LEU A 41 -28.68 -24.67 -30.11
CA LEU A 41 -28.19 -23.71 -31.10
C LEU A 41 -28.25 -22.25 -30.60
N CYS A 42 -29.35 -21.86 -29.96
CA CYS A 42 -29.46 -20.54 -29.34
C CYS A 42 -28.44 -20.36 -28.23
N TYR A 43 -28.21 -21.38 -27.40
CA TYR A 43 -27.20 -21.33 -26.34
C TYR A 43 -25.79 -21.16 -26.91
N PHE A 44 -25.41 -21.94 -27.95
CA PHE A 44 -24.12 -21.82 -28.64
C PHE A 44 -23.93 -20.46 -29.31
N LEU A 45 -24.96 -19.91 -29.93
CA LEU A 45 -24.94 -18.57 -30.52
C LEU A 45 -24.76 -17.50 -29.44
N LEU A 46 -25.45 -17.62 -28.30
CA LEU A 46 -25.32 -16.69 -27.17
C LEU A 46 -23.93 -16.71 -26.56
N VAL A 47 -23.36 -17.92 -26.35
CA VAL A 47 -21.97 -18.08 -25.86
C VAL A 47 -20.98 -17.51 -26.88
N PHE A 48 -21.16 -17.79 -28.19
CA PHE A 48 -20.32 -17.25 -29.25
C PHE A 48 -20.39 -15.73 -29.33
N CYS A 49 -21.58 -15.13 -29.23
CA CYS A 49 -21.75 -13.69 -29.19
C CYS A 49 -21.09 -13.07 -27.94
N LEU A 50 -21.25 -13.69 -26.77
CA LEU A 50 -20.60 -13.25 -25.54
C LEU A 50 -19.06 -13.31 -25.63
N THR A 51 -18.50 -14.39 -26.17
CA THR A 51 -17.05 -14.49 -26.38
C THR A 51 -16.54 -13.50 -27.43
N ALA A 52 -17.28 -13.27 -28.51
CA ALA A 52 -16.92 -12.27 -29.52
C ALA A 52 -16.97 -10.83 -28.96
N VAL A 53 -17.95 -10.50 -28.10
CA VAL A 53 -18.01 -9.19 -27.44
C VAL A 53 -16.85 -9.01 -26.47
N VAL A 54 -16.47 -10.03 -25.71
CA VAL A 54 -15.32 -9.96 -24.79
C VAL A 54 -14.00 -9.77 -25.56
N THR A 55 -13.81 -10.42 -26.70
CA THR A 55 -12.61 -10.24 -27.53
C THR A 55 -12.54 -8.87 -28.22
N LEU A 56 -13.68 -8.25 -28.52
CA LEU A 56 -13.74 -6.89 -29.10
C LEU A 56 -13.54 -5.79 -28.03
N ALA A 57 -13.78 -6.11 -26.77
CA ALA A 57 -13.62 -5.20 -25.62
C ALA A 57 -12.24 -5.28 -24.96
N ALA A 58 -11.28 -6.06 -25.47
CA ALA A 58 -9.92 -6.07 -24.95
C ALA A 58 -9.32 -4.65 -25.09
N PRO A 59 -8.82 -4.04 -23.98
CA PRO A 59 -8.24 -2.71 -24.05
C PRO A 59 -7.09 -2.70 -25.05
N ARG A 60 -7.22 -1.88 -26.10
CA ARG A 60 -6.14 -1.69 -27.06
C ARG A 60 -5.09 -0.78 -26.42
N MET A 61 -3.85 -1.23 -26.41
CA MET A 61 -2.71 -0.40 -26.06
C MET A 61 -2.57 0.73 -27.08
N ASP A 62 -2.20 1.91 -26.61
CA ASP A 62 -1.98 3.06 -27.47
C ASP A 62 -0.58 3.01 -28.10
N PRO A 63 -0.46 2.86 -29.45
CA PRO A 63 0.84 2.77 -30.10
C PRO A 63 1.68 4.05 -29.95
N ASP A 64 1.05 5.21 -29.78
CA ASP A 64 1.74 6.48 -29.63
C ASP A 64 2.51 6.58 -28.30
N LEU A 65 2.14 5.74 -27.33
CA LEU A 65 2.81 5.64 -26.03
C LEU A 65 4.00 4.64 -26.01
N ASP A 66 4.26 3.89 -27.10
CA ASP A 66 5.35 2.91 -27.14
C ASP A 66 6.72 3.51 -26.81
N PRO A 67 7.13 4.66 -27.36
CA PRO A 67 8.41 5.28 -27.01
C PRO A 67 8.50 5.63 -25.52
N HIS A 68 7.40 6.11 -24.94
CA HIS A 68 7.32 6.50 -23.53
C HIS A 68 7.43 5.26 -22.60
N TRP A 69 6.77 4.16 -22.95
CA TRP A 69 6.89 2.90 -22.26
C TRP A 69 8.32 2.35 -22.26
N HIS A 70 8.99 2.34 -23.43
CA HIS A 70 10.37 1.89 -23.53
C HIS A 70 11.33 2.77 -22.73
N LEU A 71 11.15 4.09 -22.77
CA LEU A 71 11.95 5.03 -21.98
C LEU A 71 11.73 4.80 -20.48
N TRP A 72 10.47 4.66 -20.05
CA TRP A 72 10.13 4.40 -18.64
C TRP A 72 10.73 3.09 -18.15
N LYS A 73 10.63 2.00 -18.92
CA LYS A 73 11.28 0.72 -18.59
C LYS A 73 12.79 0.87 -18.42
N THR A 74 13.42 1.55 -19.35
CA THR A 74 14.88 1.80 -19.30
C THR A 74 15.27 2.61 -18.08
N TRP A 75 14.53 3.67 -17.77
CA TRP A 75 14.79 4.56 -16.64
C TRP A 75 14.66 3.84 -15.28
N HIS A 76 13.70 2.91 -15.18
CA HIS A 76 13.42 2.17 -13.97
C HIS A 76 14.01 0.75 -13.95
N ALA A 77 14.87 0.40 -14.92
CA ALA A 77 15.50 -0.90 -15.07
C ALA A 77 14.48 -2.07 -15.04
N LYS A 78 13.33 -1.87 -15.71
CA LYS A 78 12.26 -2.87 -15.77
C LYS A 78 12.46 -3.82 -16.95
N THR A 79 12.41 -5.12 -16.64
CA THR A 79 12.43 -6.20 -17.63
C THR A 79 11.32 -7.19 -17.30
N TYR A 80 10.58 -7.64 -18.32
CA TYR A 80 9.48 -8.59 -18.17
C TYR A 80 9.65 -9.79 -19.09
N HIS A 81 9.06 -10.92 -18.67
CA HIS A 81 8.87 -12.02 -19.58
C HIS A 81 7.85 -11.64 -20.68
N GLN A 82 7.99 -12.21 -21.89
CA GLN A 82 7.13 -11.86 -23.03
C GLN A 82 5.63 -11.99 -22.75
N THR A 83 5.22 -12.94 -21.91
CA THR A 83 3.83 -13.15 -21.50
C THR A 83 3.31 -12.13 -20.50
N GLU A 84 4.19 -11.44 -19.78
CA GLU A 84 3.86 -10.48 -18.73
C GLU A 84 3.85 -9.04 -19.25
N GLU A 85 4.69 -8.71 -20.21
CA GLU A 85 4.92 -7.34 -20.67
C GLU A 85 3.63 -6.64 -21.12
N GLY A 86 2.76 -7.34 -21.84
CA GLY A 86 1.47 -6.78 -22.27
C GLY A 86 0.56 -6.37 -21.12
N TRP A 87 0.53 -7.16 -20.06
CA TRP A 87 -0.23 -6.85 -18.84
C TRP A 87 0.36 -5.65 -18.10
N ARG A 88 1.67 -5.62 -17.89
CA ARG A 88 2.37 -4.50 -17.22
C ARG A 88 2.20 -3.19 -17.98
N ARG A 89 2.23 -3.25 -19.30
CA ARG A 89 1.98 -2.11 -20.17
C ARG A 89 0.55 -1.56 -19.99
N GLN A 90 -0.46 -2.40 -19.94
CA GLN A 90 -1.85 -1.98 -19.72
C GLN A 90 -2.04 -1.28 -18.37
N ILE A 91 -1.43 -1.80 -17.30
CA ILE A 91 -1.45 -1.17 -15.99
C ILE A 91 -0.77 0.21 -16.07
N TRP A 92 0.40 0.29 -16.71
CA TRP A 92 1.14 1.54 -16.84
C TRP A 92 0.36 2.61 -17.60
N GLU A 93 -0.31 2.26 -18.71
CA GLU A 93 -1.17 3.19 -19.44
C GLU A 93 -2.38 3.67 -18.62
N LYS A 94 -3.01 2.75 -17.88
CA LYS A 94 -4.11 3.09 -16.97
C LYS A 94 -3.65 4.10 -15.91
N ASN A 95 -2.50 3.84 -15.31
CA ASN A 95 -1.92 4.72 -14.29
C ASN A 95 -1.52 6.08 -14.89
N LEU A 96 -0.91 6.10 -16.09
CA LEU A 96 -0.57 7.34 -16.79
C LEU A 96 -1.81 8.21 -17.01
N LYS A 97 -2.87 7.61 -17.54
CA LYS A 97 -4.13 8.33 -17.77
C LYS A 97 -4.74 8.88 -16.49
N MET A 98 -4.69 8.14 -15.39
CA MET A 98 -5.16 8.59 -14.07
C MET A 98 -4.34 9.79 -13.59
N ILE A 99 -3.00 9.74 -13.72
CA ILE A 99 -2.09 10.82 -13.36
C ILE A 99 -2.39 12.09 -14.18
N GLU A 100 -2.58 11.96 -15.49
CA GLU A 100 -2.88 13.09 -16.39
C GLU A 100 -4.21 13.75 -16.02
N LEU A 101 -5.25 12.96 -15.77
CA LEU A 101 -6.56 13.48 -15.36
C LEU A 101 -6.49 14.21 -14.01
N HIS A 102 -5.81 13.63 -13.03
CA HIS A 102 -5.61 14.28 -11.73
C HIS A 102 -4.84 15.60 -11.87
N ASN A 103 -3.79 15.62 -12.68
CA ASN A 103 -2.98 16.83 -12.90
C ASN A 103 -3.75 17.91 -13.67
N LEU A 104 -4.65 17.54 -14.56
CA LEU A 104 -5.58 18.50 -15.16
C LEU A 104 -6.45 19.15 -14.09
N ASP A 105 -7.04 18.36 -13.19
CA ASP A 105 -7.84 18.87 -12.06
C ASP A 105 -7.00 19.70 -11.08
N TYR A 106 -5.73 19.33 -10.85
CA TYR A 106 -4.78 20.15 -10.09
C TYR A 106 -4.56 21.53 -10.72
N THR A 107 -4.34 21.61 -12.06
CA THR A 107 -4.17 22.89 -12.76
C THR A 107 -5.44 23.76 -12.73
N LEU A 108 -6.61 23.13 -12.61
CA LEU A 108 -7.89 23.81 -12.42
C LEU A 108 -8.18 24.20 -10.96
N GLY A 109 -7.23 23.94 -10.04
CA GLY A 109 -7.36 24.26 -8.61
C GLY A 109 -8.30 23.37 -7.82
N LYS A 110 -8.71 22.20 -8.35
CA LYS A 110 -9.57 21.24 -7.64
C LYS A 110 -8.78 20.38 -6.64
N HIS A 111 -7.50 20.15 -6.88
CA HIS A 111 -6.58 19.47 -5.99
C HIS A 111 -5.47 20.39 -5.51
N ASN A 112 -4.88 20.08 -4.34
CA ASN A 112 -3.77 20.84 -3.75
C ASN A 112 -2.41 20.13 -3.95
N PHE A 113 -2.39 19.05 -4.71
CA PHE A 113 -1.18 18.24 -4.96
C PHE A 113 -1.20 17.68 -6.37
N SER A 114 -0.03 17.41 -6.90
CA SER A 114 0.20 16.82 -8.21
C SER A 114 0.71 15.38 -8.11
N LEU A 115 0.55 14.64 -9.18
CA LEU A 115 1.02 13.26 -9.33
C LEU A 115 2.08 13.18 -10.43
N ALA A 116 2.98 12.19 -10.34
CA ALA A 116 3.89 11.84 -11.42
C ALA A 116 4.09 10.35 -11.55
N MET A 117 4.35 9.91 -12.78
CA MET A 117 4.75 8.55 -13.06
C MET A 117 6.09 8.25 -12.38
N ASN A 118 6.17 7.18 -11.61
CA ASN A 118 7.35 6.74 -10.90
C ASN A 118 7.62 5.24 -11.12
N ARG A 119 8.55 4.64 -10.36
CA ARG A 119 8.93 3.22 -10.51
C ARG A 119 7.80 2.22 -10.24
N PHE A 120 6.70 2.64 -9.64
CA PHE A 120 5.53 1.80 -9.36
C PHE A 120 4.48 1.86 -10.47
N GLY A 121 4.80 2.48 -11.61
CA GLY A 121 3.86 2.71 -12.70
C GLY A 121 3.25 1.45 -13.31
N ASP A 122 3.94 0.33 -13.23
CA ASP A 122 3.53 -0.99 -13.72
C ASP A 122 2.76 -1.85 -12.70
N MET A 123 2.45 -1.29 -11.54
CA MET A 123 1.75 -1.98 -10.46
C MET A 123 0.31 -1.49 -10.33
N THR A 124 -0.61 -2.42 -10.05
CA THR A 124 -1.93 -2.05 -9.51
C THR A 124 -1.77 -1.54 -8.08
N THR A 125 -2.77 -0.82 -7.57
CA THR A 125 -2.75 -0.36 -6.17
C THR A 125 -2.70 -1.53 -5.19
N GLU A 126 -3.34 -2.65 -5.51
CA GLU A 126 -3.34 -3.87 -4.70
C GLU A 126 -1.95 -4.52 -4.65
N GLU A 127 -1.26 -4.65 -5.80
CA GLU A 127 0.12 -5.15 -5.86
C GLU A 127 1.06 -4.23 -5.09
N PHE A 128 0.92 -2.91 -5.28
CA PHE A 128 1.69 -1.91 -4.57
C PHE A 128 1.55 -2.05 -3.05
N ARG A 129 0.31 -2.12 -2.53
CA ARG A 129 0.04 -2.32 -1.10
C ARG A 129 0.66 -3.60 -0.54
N GLN A 130 0.66 -4.69 -1.31
CA GLN A 130 1.23 -5.97 -0.89
C GLN A 130 2.76 -5.95 -0.80
N VAL A 131 3.42 -5.20 -1.69
CA VAL A 131 4.88 -5.22 -1.83
C VAL A 131 5.55 -4.21 -0.90
N VAL A 132 4.99 -2.99 -0.76
CA VAL A 132 5.68 -1.90 -0.05
C VAL A 132 5.02 -1.49 1.26
N ASN A 133 3.72 -1.75 1.46
CA ASN A 133 3.02 -1.38 2.67
C ASN A 133 3.09 -2.53 3.69
N GLY A 134 3.96 -2.40 4.68
CA GLY A 134 4.26 -3.44 5.66
C GLY A 134 3.86 -3.11 7.10
N PHE A 135 3.05 -2.07 7.34
CA PHE A 135 2.55 -1.79 8.68
C PHE A 135 1.34 -2.68 9.00
N ARG A 136 1.43 -3.48 10.06
CA ARG A 136 0.44 -4.53 10.40
C ARG A 136 -0.27 -4.21 11.71
N TYR A 137 -0.95 -3.08 11.78
CA TYR A 137 -1.64 -2.63 12.98
C TYR A 137 -3.02 -3.26 13.14
N LYS A 138 -3.21 -3.96 14.28
CA LYS A 138 -4.52 -4.35 14.77
C LYS A 138 -4.62 -3.92 16.23
N LYS A 139 -5.46 -2.96 16.52
CA LYS A 139 -5.65 -2.37 17.86
C LYS A 139 -5.90 -3.42 18.96
N SER A 140 -6.56 -4.52 18.61
CA SER A 140 -6.85 -5.65 19.53
C SER A 140 -5.64 -6.55 19.83
N GLU A 141 -4.58 -6.48 19.03
CA GLU A 141 -3.41 -7.37 19.11
C GLU A 141 -2.16 -6.67 19.67
N ARG A 142 -2.27 -5.40 20.08
CA ARG A 142 -1.14 -4.64 20.63
C ARG A 142 -0.69 -5.25 21.96
N LYS A 143 0.44 -5.97 21.94
CA LYS A 143 1.02 -6.67 23.09
C LYS A 143 1.92 -5.76 23.94
N VAL A 144 2.58 -4.79 23.32
CA VAL A 144 3.52 -3.87 23.93
C VAL A 144 2.91 -2.49 23.97
N ARG A 145 3.03 -1.79 25.10
CA ARG A 145 2.55 -0.42 25.28
C ARG A 145 3.68 0.41 25.87
N GLY A 146 3.99 1.52 25.19
CA GLY A 146 4.88 2.54 25.72
C GLY A 146 4.25 3.35 26.86
N SER A 147 5.05 4.20 27.46
CA SER A 147 4.56 5.28 28.33
C SER A 147 3.69 6.22 27.50
N LEU A 148 2.71 6.86 28.12
CA LEU A 148 1.86 7.83 27.39
C LEU A 148 2.51 9.22 27.39
N PHE A 149 2.53 9.88 26.23
CA PHE A 149 2.98 11.27 26.12
C PHE A 149 2.08 12.19 26.91
N LEU A 150 2.67 12.86 27.89
CA LEU A 150 2.01 13.88 28.70
C LEU A 150 2.23 15.23 28.03
N GLU A 151 1.17 15.79 27.44
CA GLU A 151 1.20 17.05 26.75
C GLU A 151 1.62 18.18 27.75
N PRO A 152 2.75 18.89 27.50
CA PRO A 152 3.18 19.97 28.39
C PRO A 152 2.15 21.11 28.38
N SER A 153 1.60 21.44 29.53
CA SER A 153 0.51 22.43 29.66
C SER A 153 0.94 23.85 29.26
N PHE A 154 2.22 24.17 29.41
CA PHE A 154 2.77 25.51 29.18
C PHE A 154 3.59 25.62 27.88
N LEU A 155 3.67 24.57 27.07
CA LEU A 155 4.42 24.61 25.82
C LEU A 155 3.56 25.26 24.73
N GLU A 156 3.93 26.48 24.35
CA GLU A 156 3.50 27.07 23.10
C GLU A 156 4.40 26.48 21.99
N ALA A 157 3.82 25.59 21.17
CA ALA A 157 4.56 25.00 20.06
C ALA A 157 4.86 26.09 19.01
N PRO A 158 6.06 26.07 18.38
CA PRO A 158 6.38 26.95 17.27
C PRO A 158 5.35 26.81 16.14
N LYS A 159 5.18 27.84 15.30
CA LYS A 159 4.25 27.82 14.17
C LYS A 159 4.67 26.81 13.09
N ALA A 160 5.98 26.59 12.95
CA ALA A 160 6.59 25.62 12.04
C ALA A 160 7.82 24.98 12.68
N VAL A 161 8.09 23.73 12.32
CA VAL A 161 9.27 22.96 12.73
C VAL A 161 9.71 22.11 11.54
N ASP A 162 11.01 22.10 11.29
CA ASP A 162 11.63 21.20 10.30
C ASP A 162 12.96 20.65 10.84
N TRP A 163 12.92 19.41 11.33
CA TRP A 163 14.09 18.77 11.94
C TRP A 163 15.20 18.43 10.95
N ARG A 164 14.93 18.49 9.63
CA ARG A 164 15.96 18.33 8.59
C ARG A 164 16.99 19.44 8.65
N GLU A 165 16.54 20.67 8.97
CA GLU A 165 17.39 21.86 9.08
C GLU A 165 18.24 21.86 10.36
N HIS A 166 17.90 20.98 11.32
CA HIS A 166 18.57 20.89 12.62
C HIS A 166 19.49 19.67 12.78
N GLY A 167 19.71 18.90 11.70
CA GLY A 167 20.63 17.76 11.71
C GLY A 167 20.10 16.46 12.34
N TYR A 168 18.78 16.35 12.57
CA TYR A 168 18.15 15.19 13.21
C TYR A 168 17.80 14.06 12.21
N VAL A 169 17.90 14.32 10.92
CA VAL A 169 17.32 13.46 9.87
C VAL A 169 18.39 12.99 8.91
N THR A 170 18.57 11.69 8.78
CA THR A 170 19.46 11.07 7.78
C THR A 170 18.91 11.25 6.36
N PRO A 171 19.72 11.06 5.30
CA PRO A 171 19.24 11.04 3.93
C PRO A 171 18.06 10.09 3.72
N VAL A 172 17.28 10.32 2.67
CA VAL A 172 16.17 9.44 2.30
C VAL A 172 16.71 8.09 1.86
N LYS A 173 16.15 7.02 2.42
CA LYS A 173 16.50 5.64 2.13
C LYS A 173 15.46 4.96 1.23
N ASP A 174 15.74 3.74 0.77
CA ASP A 174 14.88 2.97 -0.12
C ASP A 174 14.69 1.53 0.37
N GLN A 175 13.47 1.19 0.78
CA GLN A 175 13.10 -0.13 1.26
C GLN A 175 13.01 -1.20 0.15
N GLY A 176 13.04 -0.80 -1.13
CA GLY A 176 12.92 -1.73 -2.25
C GLY A 176 11.59 -2.48 -2.29
N ALA A 177 11.64 -3.76 -2.63
CA ALA A 177 10.48 -4.66 -2.71
C ALA A 177 10.33 -5.50 -1.42
N CYS A 178 10.30 -4.83 -0.26
CA CYS A 178 10.17 -5.43 1.06
C CYS A 178 9.22 -4.57 1.91
N GLY A 179 8.26 -5.17 2.58
CA GLY A 179 7.31 -4.49 3.47
C GLY A 179 7.94 -4.06 4.81
N SER A 180 9.12 -3.45 4.77
CA SER A 180 9.92 -3.04 5.94
C SER A 180 9.78 -1.57 6.34
N CYS A 181 8.76 -0.88 5.84
CA CYS A 181 8.49 0.54 6.15
C CYS A 181 8.50 0.84 7.66
N TRP A 182 8.00 -0.09 8.47
CA TRP A 182 8.04 -0.03 9.94
C TRP A 182 9.48 0.07 10.48
N ALA A 183 10.43 -0.63 9.87
CA ALA A 183 11.84 -0.59 10.28
C ALA A 183 12.48 0.78 9.96
N PHE A 184 12.21 1.34 8.76
CA PHE A 184 12.69 2.68 8.37
C PHE A 184 12.09 3.80 9.22
N SER A 185 10.82 3.68 9.58
CA SER A 185 10.18 4.60 10.52
C SER A 185 10.85 4.56 11.89
N SER A 186 11.14 3.35 12.40
CA SER A 186 11.75 3.14 13.71
C SER A 186 13.19 3.64 13.77
N THR A 187 14.02 3.28 12.78
CA THR A 187 15.42 3.76 12.72
C THR A 187 15.47 5.27 12.63
N GLY A 188 14.60 5.89 11.81
CA GLY A 188 14.56 7.35 11.69
C GLY A 188 14.21 8.08 13.01
N ALA A 189 13.28 7.56 13.79
CA ALA A 189 12.97 8.13 15.10
C ALA A 189 14.13 7.92 16.09
N LEU A 190 14.74 6.74 16.08
CA LEU A 190 15.88 6.43 16.95
C LEU A 190 17.13 7.24 16.56
N GLU A 191 17.42 7.44 15.28
CA GLU A 191 18.46 8.34 14.76
C GLU A 191 18.30 9.76 15.29
N GLY A 192 17.06 10.28 15.25
CA GLY A 192 16.73 11.60 15.77
C GLY A 192 16.92 11.73 17.28
N GLN A 193 16.48 10.74 18.08
CA GLN A 193 16.65 10.75 19.53
C GLN A 193 18.13 10.54 19.92
N HIS A 194 18.85 9.67 19.21
CA HIS A 194 20.28 9.50 19.38
C HIS A 194 21.04 10.81 19.10
N PHE A 195 20.70 11.51 17.99
CA PHE A 195 21.29 12.82 17.69
C PHE A 195 20.98 13.84 18.77
N ARG A 196 19.74 13.87 19.28
CA ARG A 196 19.36 14.78 20.38
C ARG A 196 20.25 14.60 21.60
N LYS A 197 20.56 13.35 21.98
CA LYS A 197 21.38 13.02 23.16
C LYS A 197 22.86 13.24 22.94
N THR A 198 23.37 12.86 21.77
CA THR A 198 24.82 12.75 21.52
C THR A 198 25.39 13.82 20.59
N GLN A 199 24.55 14.53 19.86
CA GLN A 199 24.88 15.44 18.77
C GLN A 199 25.62 14.75 17.61
N LYS A 200 25.47 13.42 17.47
CA LYS A 200 26.00 12.62 16.37
C LYS A 200 24.88 11.95 15.63
N LEU A 201 24.74 12.27 14.34
CA LEU A 201 23.79 11.59 13.46
C LEU A 201 24.45 10.34 12.90
N ILE A 202 23.86 9.18 13.19
CA ILE A 202 24.33 7.88 12.73
C ILE A 202 23.18 7.22 11.98
N SER A 203 23.43 6.73 10.75
CA SER A 203 22.46 5.91 10.04
C SER A 203 22.41 4.52 10.65
N LEU A 204 21.23 4.11 11.14
CA LEU A 204 20.99 2.83 11.80
C LEU A 204 20.50 1.78 10.81
N SER A 205 20.69 0.51 11.14
CA SER A 205 20.40 -0.63 10.28
C SER A 205 18.92 -1.03 10.34
N GLU A 206 18.21 -0.86 9.25
CA GLU A 206 16.88 -1.44 9.06
C GLU A 206 16.94 -2.96 8.91
N GLN A 207 18.03 -3.49 8.30
CA GLN A 207 18.22 -4.93 8.15
C GLN A 207 18.32 -5.65 9.50
N ASN A 208 19.01 -5.05 10.47
CA ASN A 208 19.07 -5.57 11.83
C ASN A 208 17.66 -5.72 12.44
N LEU A 209 16.77 -4.75 12.25
CA LEU A 209 15.38 -4.88 12.70
C LEU A 209 14.62 -5.96 11.93
N VAL A 210 14.76 -6.00 10.61
CA VAL A 210 14.06 -6.95 9.72
C VAL A 210 14.33 -8.40 10.10
N GLU A 211 15.58 -8.73 10.39
CA GLU A 211 15.99 -10.10 10.68
C GLU A 211 15.89 -10.47 12.17
N CYS A 212 16.14 -9.52 13.07
CA CYS A 212 16.32 -9.85 14.49
C CYS A 212 15.08 -9.61 15.37
N SER A 213 14.11 -8.78 14.98
CA SER A 213 12.97 -8.40 15.84
C SER A 213 11.75 -9.32 15.75
N ARG A 214 11.90 -10.53 15.20
CA ARG A 214 10.82 -11.53 15.13
C ARG A 214 10.32 -11.98 16.52
N PRO A 215 11.17 -12.15 17.55
CA PRO A 215 10.70 -12.47 18.90
C PRO A 215 9.72 -11.45 19.50
N GLN A 216 9.87 -10.15 19.15
CA GLN A 216 8.98 -9.08 19.57
C GLN A 216 7.66 -9.04 18.76
N GLY A 217 7.61 -9.78 17.64
CA GLY A 217 6.40 -9.96 16.83
C GLY A 217 6.47 -9.39 15.41
N ASN A 218 7.57 -8.75 15.02
CA ASN A 218 7.79 -8.31 13.64
C ASN A 218 7.99 -9.51 12.70
N GLN A 219 7.68 -9.33 11.41
CA GLN A 219 7.66 -10.42 10.42
C GLN A 219 8.54 -10.12 9.19
N GLY A 220 9.62 -9.38 9.39
CA GLY A 220 10.56 -9.05 8.32
C GLY A 220 9.90 -8.27 7.18
N CYS A 221 10.08 -8.71 5.94
CA CYS A 221 9.44 -8.11 4.76
C CYS A 221 7.92 -8.32 4.70
N ASN A 222 7.36 -9.23 5.52
CA ASN A 222 5.91 -9.41 5.62
C ASN A 222 5.23 -8.39 6.54
N GLY A 223 6.01 -7.49 7.14
CA GLY A 223 5.52 -6.37 7.92
C GLY A 223 5.86 -6.40 9.41
N GLY A 224 5.49 -5.32 10.10
CA GLY A 224 5.78 -5.16 11.53
C GLY A 224 5.21 -3.86 12.10
N LEU A 225 5.62 -3.56 13.33
CA LEU A 225 5.24 -2.37 14.10
C LEU A 225 6.50 -1.67 14.65
N MET A 226 6.49 -0.34 14.67
CA MET A 226 7.58 0.46 15.22
C MET A 226 7.80 0.20 16.71
N ASP A 227 6.71 0.04 17.47
CA ASP A 227 6.78 -0.26 18.90
C ASP A 227 7.49 -1.59 19.19
N GLN A 228 7.29 -2.59 18.33
CA GLN A 228 7.99 -3.88 18.43
C GLN A 228 9.48 -3.76 18.06
N ALA A 229 9.80 -2.83 17.17
CA ALA A 229 11.18 -2.52 16.85
C ALA A 229 11.89 -1.81 18.00
N PHE A 230 11.26 -0.85 18.66
CA PHE A 230 11.80 -0.21 19.88
C PHE A 230 11.96 -1.25 21.00
N GLN A 231 10.96 -2.10 21.22
CA GLN A 231 11.09 -3.19 22.20
C GLN A 231 12.27 -4.14 21.90
N TYR A 232 12.53 -4.41 20.62
CA TYR A 232 13.72 -5.20 20.25
C TYR A 232 15.01 -4.48 20.63
N VAL A 233 15.13 -3.18 20.34
CA VAL A 233 16.35 -2.41 20.64
C VAL A 233 16.59 -2.34 22.15
N GLU A 234 15.52 -2.18 22.96
CA GLU A 234 15.58 -2.25 24.43
C GLU A 234 16.04 -3.63 24.90
N ASP A 235 15.33 -4.70 24.48
CA ASP A 235 15.62 -6.08 24.91
C ASP A 235 17.05 -6.55 24.51
N ASN A 236 17.51 -6.10 23.33
CA ASN A 236 18.81 -6.44 22.75
C ASN A 236 19.94 -5.55 23.28
N ASN A 237 19.63 -4.50 24.05
CA ASN A 237 20.54 -3.45 24.48
C ASN A 237 21.29 -2.76 23.33
N GLY A 238 20.69 -2.70 22.14
CA GLY A 238 21.26 -1.96 21.03
C GLY A 238 20.82 -2.38 19.64
N ILE A 239 21.30 -1.61 18.68
CA ILE A 239 21.13 -1.78 17.25
C ILE A 239 22.40 -1.38 16.51
N ASP A 240 22.73 -2.10 15.44
CA ASP A 240 23.87 -1.83 14.58
C ASP A 240 23.65 -0.62 13.66
N SER A 241 24.73 -0.07 13.11
CA SER A 241 24.68 0.96 12.09
C SER A 241 24.37 0.36 10.72
N GLU A 242 23.87 1.18 9.79
CA GLU A 242 23.71 0.80 8.38
C GLU A 242 25.03 0.34 7.73
N VAL A 243 26.16 0.89 8.18
CA VAL A 243 27.49 0.52 7.64
C VAL A 243 27.91 -0.87 8.08
N SER A 244 27.63 -1.27 9.32
CA SER A 244 28.01 -2.60 9.86
C SER A 244 27.01 -3.68 9.49
N TYR A 245 25.75 -3.32 9.26
CA TYR A 245 24.68 -4.25 8.91
C TYR A 245 23.83 -3.68 7.76
N PRO A 246 24.34 -3.73 6.50
CA PRO A 246 23.72 -3.06 5.36
C PRO A 246 22.36 -3.62 4.99
N TYR A 247 21.46 -2.75 4.51
CA TYR A 247 20.13 -3.13 4.05
C TYR A 247 20.16 -3.90 2.71
N THR A 248 19.49 -5.05 2.67
CA THR A 248 19.44 -5.95 1.50
C THR A 248 18.06 -6.07 0.85
N ALA A 249 17.00 -5.55 1.47
CA ALA A 249 15.59 -5.72 1.07
C ALA A 249 15.14 -7.19 1.03
N LYS A 250 15.72 -8.05 1.86
CA LYS A 250 15.41 -9.47 2.02
C LYS A 250 15.26 -9.82 3.51
N ASP A 251 14.67 -10.96 3.82
CA ASP A 251 14.47 -11.45 5.19
C ASP A 251 14.65 -12.97 5.30
N ASP A 252 15.46 -13.53 4.42
CA ASP A 252 15.78 -14.96 4.30
C ASP A 252 17.05 -15.37 5.08
N GLU A 253 17.72 -14.43 5.75
CA GLU A 253 18.91 -14.69 6.56
C GLU A 253 18.58 -14.70 8.07
N ASP A 254 19.47 -15.34 8.85
CA ASP A 254 19.41 -15.31 10.30
C ASP A 254 19.88 -13.95 10.84
N CYS A 255 19.55 -13.66 12.10
CA CYS A 255 19.99 -12.45 12.78
C CYS A 255 21.52 -12.41 12.96
N HIS A 256 22.17 -11.37 12.44
CA HIS A 256 23.64 -11.18 12.50
C HIS A 256 24.06 -9.98 13.36
N TYR A 257 23.20 -9.54 14.29
CA TYR A 257 23.57 -8.47 15.23
C TYR A 257 24.88 -8.78 15.95
N ASP A 258 25.81 -7.83 15.95
CA ASP A 258 27.08 -7.94 16.67
C ASP A 258 27.22 -6.77 17.68
N PRO A 259 27.22 -7.05 18.99
CA PRO A 259 27.37 -6.02 20.02
C PRO A 259 28.59 -5.10 19.89
N GLN A 260 29.60 -5.52 19.12
CA GLN A 260 30.81 -4.69 18.84
C GLN A 260 30.47 -3.49 17.94
N TYR A 261 29.42 -3.58 17.13
CA TYR A 261 28.97 -2.54 16.22
C TYR A 261 27.75 -1.79 16.72
N ASN A 262 27.32 -2.03 17.98
CA ASN A 262 26.22 -1.30 18.59
C ASN A 262 26.40 0.21 18.46
N SER A 263 25.46 0.87 17.81
CA SER A 263 25.55 2.28 17.43
C SER A 263 24.52 3.16 18.11
N ALA A 264 23.43 2.58 18.62
CA ALA A 264 22.40 3.27 19.41
C ALA A 264 21.63 2.25 20.27
N ASN A 265 20.99 2.73 21.32
CA ASN A 265 20.07 1.98 22.17
C ASN A 265 18.89 2.83 22.59
N ASP A 266 17.86 2.20 23.15
CA ASP A 266 16.77 2.85 23.85
C ASP A 266 16.46 2.15 25.18
N THR A 267 15.57 2.74 25.97
CA THR A 267 15.12 2.24 27.27
C THR A 267 13.59 2.14 27.32
N GLY A 268 12.99 1.89 26.18
CA GLY A 268 11.55 1.86 25.95
C GLY A 268 11.09 2.99 25.02
N PHE A 269 9.79 3.22 24.97
CA PHE A 269 9.21 4.20 24.06
C PHE A 269 7.98 4.90 24.66
N VAL A 270 7.56 5.97 24.00
CA VAL A 270 6.42 6.79 24.40
C VAL A 270 5.39 6.81 23.27
N ASP A 271 4.15 6.50 23.60
CA ASP A 271 2.99 6.61 22.72
C ASP A 271 2.38 8.00 22.74
N ILE A 272 2.04 8.52 21.57
CA ILE A 272 1.22 9.72 21.46
C ILE A 272 -0.27 9.33 21.58
N PRO A 273 -1.09 10.11 22.33
CA PRO A 273 -2.53 9.82 22.41
C PRO A 273 -3.17 9.71 21.03
N SER A 274 -3.75 8.52 20.73
CA SER A 274 -4.29 8.16 19.41
C SER A 274 -5.31 9.18 18.90
N GLY A 275 -5.17 9.61 17.65
CA GLY A 275 -6.04 10.56 16.96
C GLY A 275 -5.85 12.02 17.38
N ASN A 276 -4.90 12.31 18.25
CA ASN A 276 -4.69 13.65 18.78
C ASN A 276 -3.56 14.40 18.03
N GLU A 277 -3.92 15.08 16.92
CA GLU A 277 -2.96 15.87 16.13
C GLU A 277 -2.28 16.99 16.96
N ARG A 278 -2.96 17.53 17.98
CA ARG A 278 -2.37 18.57 18.85
C ARG A 278 -1.26 17.99 19.74
N ALA A 279 -1.48 16.83 20.34
CA ALA A 279 -0.46 16.14 21.12
C ALA A 279 0.73 15.74 20.21
N LEU A 280 0.45 15.24 19.01
CA LEU A 280 1.46 14.92 18.01
C LEU A 280 2.30 16.16 17.64
N MET A 281 1.67 17.32 17.39
CA MET A 281 2.36 18.56 17.09
C MET A 281 3.29 18.98 18.23
N LYS A 282 2.84 18.91 19.47
CA LYS A 282 3.67 19.24 20.63
C LYS A 282 4.81 18.24 20.83
N ALA A 283 4.57 16.95 20.57
CA ALA A 283 5.62 15.94 20.60
C ALA A 283 6.69 16.24 19.54
N VAL A 284 6.31 16.45 18.28
CA VAL A 284 7.27 16.84 17.24
C VAL A 284 8.04 18.09 17.62
N ALA A 285 7.37 19.12 18.16
CA ALA A 285 8.03 20.38 18.52
C ALA A 285 9.04 20.24 19.66
N SER A 286 8.82 19.33 20.60
CA SER A 286 9.62 19.21 21.83
C SER A 286 10.61 18.04 21.85
N VAL A 287 10.35 17.00 21.02
CA VAL A 287 11.10 15.74 21.06
C VAL A 287 12.01 15.58 19.84
N GLY A 288 11.53 15.82 18.64
CA GLY A 288 12.24 15.54 17.40
C GLY A 288 11.36 14.75 16.42
N PRO A 289 11.97 14.03 15.46
CA PRO A 289 11.24 13.11 14.57
C PRO A 289 10.46 12.03 15.34
N ILE A 290 9.24 11.75 14.86
CA ILE A 290 8.30 10.78 15.47
C ILE A 290 7.95 9.70 14.46
N SER A 291 8.00 8.43 14.85
CA SER A 291 7.45 7.33 14.07
C SER A 291 5.93 7.42 14.01
N ILE A 292 5.37 7.36 12.82
CA ILE A 292 3.93 7.41 12.60
C ILE A 292 3.50 6.35 11.59
N ALA A 293 2.24 5.98 11.61
CA ALA A 293 1.64 5.17 10.56
C ALA A 293 0.52 5.94 9.86
N ILE A 294 0.33 5.64 8.58
CA ILE A 294 -0.69 6.26 7.72
C ILE A 294 -1.39 5.24 6.85
N ASP A 295 -2.57 5.60 6.34
CA ASP A 295 -3.19 4.95 5.20
C ASP A 295 -2.55 5.49 3.92
N ALA A 296 -1.70 4.68 3.30
CA ALA A 296 -1.00 4.95 2.05
C ALA A 296 -1.50 4.06 0.89
N GLY A 297 -2.61 3.37 1.08
CA GLY A 297 -3.15 2.38 0.16
C GLY A 297 -3.89 2.95 -1.05
N HIS A 298 -3.65 4.20 -1.43
CA HIS A 298 -4.34 4.91 -2.51
C HIS A 298 -3.42 5.18 -3.70
N SER A 299 -3.95 5.09 -4.93
CA SER A 299 -3.18 5.42 -6.14
C SER A 299 -2.70 6.88 -6.14
N SER A 300 -3.45 7.78 -5.53
CA SER A 300 -3.07 9.18 -5.31
C SER A 300 -1.80 9.32 -4.46
N PHE A 301 -1.60 8.44 -3.46
CA PHE A 301 -0.37 8.40 -2.65
C PHE A 301 0.77 7.68 -3.38
N GLN A 302 0.48 6.54 -4.06
CA GLN A 302 1.46 5.80 -4.86
C GLN A 302 2.19 6.71 -5.85
N PHE A 303 1.47 7.66 -6.48
CA PHE A 303 2.00 8.57 -7.51
C PHE A 303 2.17 10.02 -7.05
N TYR A 304 2.07 10.30 -5.75
CA TYR A 304 2.27 11.65 -5.22
C TYR A 304 3.60 12.26 -5.71
N GLN A 305 3.56 13.54 -6.13
CA GLN A 305 4.74 14.29 -6.57
C GLN A 305 5.02 15.51 -5.71
N SER A 306 4.07 16.42 -5.56
CA SER A 306 4.28 17.67 -4.84
C SER A 306 2.96 18.32 -4.38
N GLY A 307 3.05 19.31 -3.49
CA GLY A 307 1.89 20.01 -2.91
C GLY A 307 1.41 19.33 -1.62
N ILE A 308 0.29 19.81 -1.07
CA ILE A 308 -0.25 19.27 0.18
C ILE A 308 -1.23 18.14 -0.13
N TYR A 309 -0.84 16.92 0.18
CA TYR A 309 -1.62 15.70 -0.04
C TYR A 309 -2.89 15.70 0.82
N TYR A 310 -4.02 15.51 0.17
CA TYR A 310 -5.32 15.31 0.78
C TYR A 310 -6.19 14.41 -0.11
N ASP A 311 -6.54 13.23 0.41
CA ASP A 311 -7.44 12.28 -0.25
C ASP A 311 -8.67 12.05 0.64
N PRO A 312 -9.89 12.37 0.19
CA PRO A 312 -11.10 12.23 0.99
C PRO A 312 -11.44 10.78 1.36
N ASP A 313 -10.89 9.80 0.62
CA ASP A 313 -11.14 8.38 0.83
C ASP A 313 -10.15 7.74 1.83
N CYS A 314 -9.17 8.52 2.30
CA CYS A 314 -8.17 8.08 3.25
C CYS A 314 -8.77 7.72 4.62
N SER A 315 -8.46 6.53 5.13
CA SER A 315 -8.89 6.06 6.45
C SER A 315 -8.03 6.65 7.58
N SER A 316 -8.65 6.95 8.72
CA SER A 316 -7.94 7.29 9.95
C SER A 316 -7.64 6.07 10.85
N GLU A 317 -8.15 4.89 10.50
CA GLU A 317 -8.07 3.66 11.31
C GLU A 317 -7.33 2.51 10.60
N ASP A 318 -7.55 2.36 9.28
CA ASP A 318 -6.97 1.27 8.48
C ASP A 318 -5.60 1.69 7.94
N LEU A 319 -4.58 1.60 8.78
CA LEU A 319 -3.23 2.04 8.47
C LEU A 319 -2.40 0.88 7.93
N ASP A 320 -1.64 1.14 6.87
CA ASP A 320 -0.85 0.11 6.18
C ASP A 320 0.62 0.48 5.94
N HIS A 321 1.05 1.72 6.28
CA HIS A 321 2.40 2.20 6.00
C HIS A 321 3.02 2.96 7.16
N GLY A 322 4.22 2.54 7.59
CA GLY A 322 5.04 3.23 8.59
C GLY A 322 5.95 4.27 7.95
N VAL A 323 5.93 5.52 8.45
CA VAL A 323 6.73 6.64 7.94
C VAL A 323 7.27 7.49 9.09
N LEU A 324 8.12 8.46 8.79
CA LEU A 324 8.73 9.33 9.81
C LEU A 324 8.20 10.77 9.70
N LEU A 325 7.61 11.27 10.76
CA LEU A 325 7.19 12.66 10.87
C LEU A 325 8.38 13.52 11.32
N VAL A 326 8.84 14.43 10.46
CA VAL A 326 10.03 15.22 10.69
C VAL A 326 9.74 16.71 10.92
N GLY A 327 8.49 17.11 10.84
CA GLY A 327 8.13 18.51 11.05
C GLY A 327 6.70 18.83 10.64
N TYR A 328 6.39 20.12 10.68
CA TYR A 328 5.12 20.68 10.23
C TYR A 328 5.30 22.16 9.87
N GLY A 329 4.38 22.66 9.05
CA GLY A 329 4.39 24.05 8.62
C GLY A 329 3.06 24.49 8.02
N PHE A 330 3.09 25.59 7.27
CA PHE A 330 1.92 26.13 6.57
C PHE A 330 2.33 26.89 5.30
N GLU A 331 1.44 26.94 4.34
CA GLU A 331 1.55 27.80 3.14
C GLU A 331 0.65 29.03 3.35
N GLY A 332 1.14 30.22 2.97
CA GLY A 332 0.39 31.47 3.15
C GLY A 332 0.57 32.07 4.53
N SER A 333 -0.52 32.56 5.17
CA SER A 333 -0.48 33.05 6.53
C SER A 333 -0.63 31.93 7.57
N ASP A 334 -0.09 32.11 8.76
CA ASP A 334 -0.21 31.15 9.85
C ASP A 334 -1.63 30.99 10.39
N VAL A 335 -2.51 31.96 10.13
CA VAL A 335 -3.92 31.96 10.58
C VAL A 335 -4.82 31.27 9.55
N ASP A 336 -4.66 31.64 8.28
CA ASP A 336 -5.55 31.20 7.18
C ASP A 336 -4.85 30.29 6.18
N GLY A 337 -3.56 30.00 6.39
CA GLY A 337 -2.72 29.18 5.52
C GLY A 337 -3.09 27.69 5.56
N LYS A 338 -2.76 27.01 4.47
CA LYS A 338 -2.88 25.56 4.40
C LYS A 338 -1.79 24.92 5.25
N LYS A 339 -2.19 24.25 6.32
CA LYS A 339 -1.27 23.58 7.25
C LYS A 339 -0.90 22.19 6.76
N TYR A 340 0.36 21.79 6.98
CA TYR A 340 0.85 20.48 6.59
C TYR A 340 1.82 19.88 7.61
N TRP A 341 1.89 18.56 7.58
CA TRP A 341 2.93 17.75 8.18
C TRP A 341 4.04 17.47 7.17
N ILE A 342 5.30 17.44 7.60
CA ILE A 342 6.45 17.06 6.77
C ILE A 342 6.78 15.60 7.08
N VAL A 343 6.53 14.70 6.15
CA VAL A 343 6.68 13.27 6.34
C VAL A 343 7.79 12.73 5.42
N LYS A 344 8.79 12.07 6.01
CA LYS A 344 9.86 11.34 5.31
C LYS A 344 9.37 9.95 4.99
N ASN A 345 9.47 9.56 3.70
CA ASN A 345 9.15 8.22 3.22
C ASN A 345 10.42 7.39 2.99
N SER A 346 10.25 6.10 2.74
CA SER A 346 11.31 5.11 2.51
C SER A 346 11.27 4.50 1.10
N TRP A 347 10.86 5.28 0.09
CA TRP A 347 10.76 4.83 -1.30
C TRP A 347 11.77 5.52 -2.24
N GLY A 348 12.89 6.00 -1.67
CA GLY A 348 13.96 6.69 -2.38
C GLY A 348 13.62 8.14 -2.74
N GLU A 349 14.64 8.91 -3.10
CA GLU A 349 14.49 10.35 -3.42
C GLU A 349 13.70 10.65 -4.70
N LYS A 350 13.52 9.65 -5.58
CA LYS A 350 12.76 9.80 -6.83
C LYS A 350 11.25 9.75 -6.65
N TRP A 351 10.77 9.34 -5.48
CA TRP A 351 9.36 9.37 -5.11
C TRP A 351 9.01 10.69 -4.43
N GLY A 352 7.84 11.23 -4.73
CA GLY A 352 7.32 12.43 -4.08
C GLY A 352 8.22 13.66 -4.22
N ASN A 353 8.18 14.52 -3.22
CA ASN A 353 9.05 15.70 -3.16
C ASN A 353 10.42 15.31 -2.57
N LYS A 354 11.31 14.77 -3.40
CA LYS A 354 12.65 14.28 -2.99
C LYS A 354 12.57 13.27 -1.82
N GLY A 355 11.63 12.33 -1.89
CA GLY A 355 11.42 11.30 -0.88
C GLY A 355 10.51 11.72 0.29
N TYR A 356 9.98 12.93 0.27
CA TYR A 356 9.06 13.46 1.28
C TYR A 356 7.65 13.68 0.71
N VAL A 357 6.69 13.73 1.63
CA VAL A 357 5.31 14.15 1.34
C VAL A 357 4.86 15.21 2.36
N LEU A 358 4.17 16.24 1.87
CA LEU A 358 3.46 17.18 2.71
C LEU A 358 2.03 16.69 2.88
N MET A 359 1.62 16.32 4.09
CA MET A 359 0.28 15.80 4.36
C MET A 359 -0.59 16.86 5.04
N ALA A 360 -1.86 16.94 4.67
CA ALA A 360 -2.79 17.90 5.26
C ALA A 360 -2.85 17.78 6.79
N LYS A 361 -2.68 18.90 7.48
CA LYS A 361 -2.66 19.00 8.95
C LYS A 361 -3.93 19.66 9.48
N ASP A 362 -4.38 19.24 10.66
CA ASP A 362 -5.60 19.72 11.32
C ASP A 362 -6.87 19.45 10.47
N ARG A 363 -6.88 18.31 9.77
CA ARG A 363 -7.95 17.86 8.89
C ARG A 363 -8.58 16.56 9.41
N LYS A 364 -8.95 16.55 10.72
CA LYS A 364 -9.61 15.41 11.40
C LYS A 364 -8.78 14.12 11.35
N ASN A 365 -7.50 14.21 11.66
CA ASN A 365 -6.59 13.07 11.66
C ASN A 365 -6.54 12.37 10.27
N HIS A 366 -6.40 13.17 9.22
CA HIS A 366 -6.39 12.73 7.83
C HIS A 366 -5.33 11.63 7.61
N CYS A 367 -5.73 10.53 6.94
CA CYS A 367 -4.95 9.30 6.73
C CYS A 367 -4.40 8.69 8.04
N GLY A 368 -5.00 8.99 9.19
CA GLY A 368 -4.62 8.41 10.48
C GLY A 368 -3.27 8.86 11.04
N ILE A 369 -2.74 10.00 10.59
CA ILE A 369 -1.39 10.47 10.91
C ILE A 369 -1.05 10.51 12.40
N ALA A 370 -2.06 10.70 13.27
CA ALA A 370 -1.92 10.69 14.72
C ALA A 370 -2.49 9.42 15.39
N THR A 371 -2.90 8.41 14.63
CA THR A 371 -3.56 7.20 15.18
C THR A 371 -2.57 6.26 15.86
N ALA A 372 -1.42 6.03 15.23
CA ALA A 372 -0.35 5.17 15.74
C ALA A 372 0.98 5.92 15.60
N ALA A 373 1.31 6.70 16.62
CA ALA A 373 2.50 7.52 16.68
C ALA A 373 3.27 7.25 17.98
N SER A 374 4.59 7.07 17.88
CA SER A 374 5.47 6.79 19.02
C SER A 374 6.92 7.24 18.77
N TYR A 375 7.71 7.34 19.83
CA TYR A 375 9.14 7.63 19.73
C TYR A 375 9.93 6.90 20.83
N PRO A 376 11.20 6.48 20.56
CA PRO A 376 12.02 5.79 21.55
C PRO A 376 12.60 6.74 22.60
N LEU A 377 12.88 6.20 23.80
CA LEU A 377 13.56 6.89 24.90
C LEU A 377 15.05 6.52 24.89
N VAL A 378 15.92 7.45 24.54
CA VAL A 378 17.39 7.25 24.41
C VAL A 378 18.15 7.85 25.59
#